data_da27da3b7588fd0e59cdca7e82f5bc55
#
_entry.id   da27da3b7588fd0e59cdca7e82f5bc55
#
_cell.length_a   1.000
_cell.length_b   1.000
_cell.length_c   1.000
_cell.angle_alpha   90.00
_cell.angle_beta   90.00
_cell.angle_gamma   90.00
#
_symmetry.space_group_name_H-M   'P 1'
#
loop_
_entity.id
_entity.type
_entity.pdbx_description
1 polymer ?
#
loop_
_entity_poly.entity_id
_entity_poly.type
_entity_poly.pdbx_seq_one_letter_code
_entity_poly.pdbx_strand_id
1 'polypeptide(L)'
;VYPAGRAVLLYAFASPELAGRRFSVEGRKIQAIRYGRIALVVGFADREAFKNEQVERRRSDASWLKAEARIHETAVERAAAHAQVVPAKLLSVYGSSEALEQAVRQAYVRWSRQLARLADKCEYVLHAFSGPHPAPALDGYMLRVSARASRTSRVPVPKAPPPIANAVQATWKACAANASAVRALQRPTGRGALGSVAYLIEDGGEEALRTTIGEASKAGAELGITYYLEGPRLPFTFA
;
A
#
# COMPACT_ATOMS: atom_id res chain seq x y z
N VAL A 1 19.28 20.94 -1.33
CA VAL A 1 20.57 20.57 -0.74
C VAL A 1 20.28 19.54 0.34
N TYR A 2 20.94 18.39 0.29
CA TYR A 2 20.82 17.32 1.29
C TYR A 2 21.72 17.66 2.49
N PRO A 3 21.25 17.45 3.74
CA PRO A 3 22.09 17.61 4.91
C PRO A 3 23.20 16.53 4.93
N ALA A 4 24.46 16.96 5.09
CA ALA A 4 25.57 16.04 5.22
C ALA A 4 25.44 15.15 6.48
N GLY A 5 25.93 13.91 6.40
CA GLY A 5 25.94 12.98 7.54
C GLY A 5 24.58 12.44 7.98
N ARG A 6 23.50 12.65 7.20
CA ARG A 6 22.15 12.13 7.51
C ARG A 6 21.81 10.95 6.62
N ALA A 7 21.07 9.99 7.17
CA ALA A 7 20.38 9.00 6.36
C ALA A 7 19.17 9.62 5.67
N VAL A 8 18.87 9.16 4.46
CA VAL A 8 17.72 9.61 3.68
C VAL A 8 16.66 8.52 3.67
N LEU A 9 15.45 8.86 4.12
CA LEU A 9 14.29 7.96 4.04
C LEU A 9 13.47 8.37 2.81
N LEU A 10 13.24 7.44 1.91
CA LEU A 10 12.37 7.63 0.76
C LEU A 10 10.96 7.14 1.11
N TYR A 11 9.99 8.04 1.10
CA TYR A 11 8.57 7.74 1.36
C TYR A 11 7.81 7.43 0.09
N ALA A 12 8.11 8.16 -0.99
CA ALA A 12 7.42 8.01 -2.26
C ALA A 12 8.23 8.61 -3.41
N PHE A 13 7.86 8.28 -4.62
CA PHE A 13 8.14 9.08 -5.80
C PHE A 13 6.83 9.59 -6.39
N ALA A 14 6.86 10.79 -6.95
CA ALA A 14 5.69 11.55 -7.33
C ALA A 14 5.87 12.21 -8.68
N SER A 15 4.80 12.74 -9.25
CA SER A 15 4.86 13.61 -10.40
C SER A 15 5.60 14.92 -10.08
N PRO A 16 6.22 15.57 -11.09
CA PRO A 16 7.20 16.63 -10.88
C PRO A 16 6.65 17.92 -10.27
N GLU A 17 5.34 18.15 -10.33
CA GLU A 17 4.66 19.31 -9.75
C GLU A 17 4.74 19.35 -8.21
N LEU A 18 5.01 18.22 -7.57
CA LEU A 18 5.23 18.17 -6.13
C LEU A 18 6.57 18.80 -5.71
N ALA A 19 7.52 18.91 -6.62
CA ALA A 19 8.88 19.37 -6.32
C ALA A 19 8.90 20.74 -5.62
N GLY A 20 9.77 20.86 -4.61
CA GLY A 20 9.91 22.07 -3.79
C GLY A 20 8.98 22.13 -2.57
N ARG A 21 7.93 21.31 -2.49
CA ARG A 21 7.06 21.27 -1.32
C ARG A 21 7.78 20.71 -0.10
N ARG A 22 7.44 21.28 1.06
CA ARG A 22 7.97 20.88 2.37
C ARG A 22 6.83 20.77 3.36
N PHE A 23 6.87 19.76 4.21
CA PHE A 23 5.93 19.55 5.30
C PHE A 23 6.58 18.79 6.46
N SER A 24 5.90 18.66 7.56
CA SER A 24 6.40 17.93 8.72
C SER A 24 5.39 16.87 9.17
N VAL A 25 5.86 15.69 9.50
CA VAL A 25 5.06 14.58 10.05
C VAL A 25 5.70 14.14 11.36
N GLU A 26 4.99 14.29 12.46
CA GLU A 26 5.48 13.92 13.81
C GLU A 26 6.91 14.45 14.10
N GLY A 27 7.15 15.74 13.78
CA GLY A 27 8.44 16.39 13.96
C GLY A 27 9.50 16.08 12.89
N ARG A 28 9.28 15.09 12.03
CA ARG A 28 10.18 14.76 10.92
C ARG A 28 9.94 15.70 9.74
N LYS A 29 10.98 16.43 9.35
CA LYS A 29 10.93 17.30 8.18
C LYS A 29 10.99 16.46 6.91
N ILE A 30 10.05 16.69 6.01
CA ILE A 30 9.90 15.98 4.74
C ILE A 30 9.91 17.01 3.61
N GLN A 31 10.54 16.69 2.51
CA GLN A 31 10.57 17.54 1.34
C GLN A 31 10.45 16.72 0.05
N ALA A 32 9.91 17.35 -0.99
CA ALA A 32 9.88 16.80 -2.33
C ALA A 32 11.01 17.39 -3.17
N ILE A 33 11.91 16.55 -3.63
CA ILE A 33 13.11 16.94 -4.39
C ILE A 33 12.95 16.50 -5.83
N ARG A 34 13.12 17.42 -6.77
CA ARG A 34 13.03 17.12 -8.21
C ARG A 34 14.18 16.25 -8.68
N TYR A 35 13.86 15.22 -9.45
CA TYR A 35 14.80 14.40 -10.16
C TYR A 35 14.27 14.12 -11.59
N GLY A 36 14.72 14.88 -12.57
CA GLY A 36 14.19 14.80 -13.93
C GLY A 36 12.69 15.08 -14.01
N ARG A 37 11.92 14.07 -14.45
CA ARG A 37 10.45 14.13 -14.59
C ARG A 37 9.70 13.52 -13.39
N ILE A 38 10.36 13.27 -12.28
CA ILE A 38 9.74 12.81 -11.04
C ILE A 38 10.17 13.69 -9.87
N ALA A 39 9.44 13.63 -8.78
CA ALA A 39 9.85 14.17 -7.50
C ALA A 39 10.04 13.02 -6.50
N LEU A 40 11.00 13.15 -5.60
CA LEU A 40 11.28 12.20 -4.52
C LEU A 40 10.79 12.79 -3.21
N VAL A 41 9.88 12.13 -2.53
CA VAL A 41 9.39 12.52 -1.20
C VAL A 41 10.32 11.91 -0.17
N VAL A 42 11.16 12.74 0.45
CA VAL A 42 12.23 12.29 1.34
C VAL A 42 12.20 12.97 2.69
N GLY A 43 12.62 12.25 3.71
CA GLY A 43 12.94 12.80 5.02
C GLY A 43 14.38 12.49 5.41
N PHE A 44 14.88 13.16 6.45
CA PHE A 44 16.23 12.96 6.94
C PHE A 44 16.20 12.50 8.39
N ALA A 45 17.01 11.51 8.70
CA ALA A 45 17.13 10.95 10.02
C ALA A 45 18.60 10.87 10.45
N ASP A 46 18.83 10.61 11.73
CA ASP A 46 20.14 10.29 12.23
C ASP A 46 20.69 9.04 11.53
N ARG A 47 21.89 9.12 10.99
CA ARG A 47 22.49 8.03 10.21
C ARG A 47 22.75 6.79 11.07
N GLU A 48 23.16 6.99 12.31
CA GLU A 48 23.47 5.88 13.23
C GLU A 48 22.18 5.12 13.60
N ALA A 49 21.10 5.86 13.87
CA ALA A 49 19.80 5.28 14.22
C ALA A 49 19.16 4.47 13.07
N PHE A 50 19.54 4.78 11.81
CA PHE A 50 19.02 4.14 10.61
C PHE A 50 20.05 3.34 9.81
N LYS A 51 21.17 2.92 10.44
CA LYS A 51 22.03 1.88 9.86
C LYS A 51 21.27 0.58 9.68
N ASN A 52 21.58 -0.17 8.63
CA ASN A 52 20.92 -1.44 8.31
C ASN A 52 20.80 -2.38 9.51
N GLU A 53 21.89 -2.53 10.29
CA GLU A 53 21.90 -3.37 11.50
C GLU A 53 20.90 -2.90 12.56
N GLN A 54 20.79 -1.58 12.76
CA GLN A 54 19.84 -1.01 13.72
C GLN A 54 18.41 -1.16 13.25
N VAL A 55 18.17 -0.94 11.96
CA VAL A 55 16.85 -1.13 11.34
C VAL A 55 16.42 -2.60 11.47
N GLU A 56 17.30 -3.56 11.16
CA GLU A 56 16.98 -4.99 11.27
C GLU A 56 16.69 -5.40 12.74
N ARG A 57 17.46 -4.91 13.70
CA ARG A 57 17.20 -5.15 15.12
C ARG A 57 15.84 -4.60 15.56
N ARG A 58 15.49 -3.40 15.10
CA ARG A 58 14.24 -2.72 15.48
C ARG A 58 13.01 -3.21 14.72
N ARG A 59 13.18 -3.99 13.65
CA ARG A 59 12.04 -4.61 12.92
C ARG A 59 11.23 -5.57 13.78
N SER A 60 11.80 -6.15 14.83
CA SER A 60 11.08 -6.98 15.80
C SER A 60 10.31 -6.16 16.85
N ASP A 61 10.61 -4.86 16.99
CA ASP A 61 9.88 -3.95 17.86
C ASP A 61 8.62 -3.45 17.14
N ALA A 62 7.47 -4.05 17.48
CA ALA A 62 6.19 -3.74 16.87
C ALA A 62 5.78 -2.28 17.09
N SER A 63 6.13 -1.67 18.24
CA SER A 63 5.77 -0.28 18.54
C SER A 63 6.54 0.69 17.66
N TRP A 64 7.84 0.48 17.51
CA TRP A 64 8.67 1.27 16.63
C TRP A 64 8.26 1.13 15.17
N LEU A 65 8.03 -0.12 14.74
CA LEU A 65 7.61 -0.39 13.35
C LEU A 65 6.26 0.28 13.04
N LYS A 66 5.33 0.25 13.98
CA LYS A 66 4.03 0.93 13.87
C LYS A 66 4.19 2.45 13.78
N ALA A 67 5.07 3.05 14.57
CA ALA A 67 5.35 4.49 14.52
C ALA A 67 5.96 4.90 13.16
N GLU A 68 6.99 4.18 12.68
CA GLU A 68 7.59 4.45 11.36
C GLU A 68 6.59 4.24 10.22
N ALA A 69 5.73 3.25 10.34
CA ALA A 69 4.67 2.97 9.40
C ALA A 69 3.68 4.13 9.30
N ARG A 70 3.23 4.67 10.44
CA ARG A 70 2.32 5.82 10.49
C ARG A 70 2.95 7.08 9.90
N ILE A 71 4.22 7.35 10.21
CA ILE A 71 4.96 8.47 9.62
C ILE A 71 5.03 8.31 8.10
N HIS A 72 5.33 7.11 7.62
CA HIS A 72 5.43 6.81 6.20
C HIS A 72 4.08 7.04 5.49
N GLU A 73 3.00 6.48 6.01
CA GLU A 73 1.64 6.62 5.46
C GLU A 73 1.22 8.08 5.41
N THR A 74 1.33 8.80 6.53
CA THR A 74 0.98 10.23 6.61
C THR A 74 1.83 11.07 5.65
N ALA A 75 3.11 10.75 5.47
CA ALA A 75 3.96 11.46 4.51
C ALA A 75 3.50 11.24 3.07
N VAL A 76 3.14 10.02 2.71
CA VAL A 76 2.63 9.67 1.39
C VAL A 76 1.27 10.33 1.14
N GLU A 77 0.34 10.27 2.09
CA GLU A 77 -0.99 10.90 2.00
C GLU A 77 -0.89 12.42 1.83
N ARG A 78 -0.04 13.10 2.62
CA ARG A 78 0.18 14.54 2.46
C ARG A 78 0.78 14.91 1.10
N ALA A 79 1.65 14.08 0.57
CA ALA A 79 2.18 14.28 -0.79
C ALA A 79 1.08 14.07 -1.84
N ALA A 80 0.26 13.03 -1.68
CA ALA A 80 -0.82 12.68 -2.59
C ALA A 80 -1.96 13.71 -2.66
N ALA A 81 -2.15 14.49 -1.58
CA ALA A 81 -3.09 15.62 -1.61
C ALA A 81 -2.71 16.73 -2.64
N HIS A 82 -1.51 16.66 -3.21
CA HIS A 82 -0.99 17.71 -4.09
C HIS A 82 -0.48 17.23 -5.44
N ALA A 83 -0.29 15.94 -5.61
CA ALA A 83 0.28 15.36 -6.83
C ALA A 83 0.03 13.87 -6.86
N GLN A 84 0.16 13.27 -8.04
CA GLN A 84 0.18 11.83 -8.15
C GLN A 84 1.41 11.25 -7.45
N VAL A 85 1.20 10.20 -6.64
CA VAL A 85 2.24 9.61 -5.79
C VAL A 85 2.23 8.09 -5.91
N VAL A 86 3.42 7.51 -5.97
CA VAL A 86 3.62 6.07 -5.81
C VAL A 86 4.42 5.84 -4.53
N PRO A 87 3.85 5.14 -3.54
CA PRO A 87 4.53 4.86 -2.29
C PRO A 87 5.81 4.05 -2.49
N ALA A 88 6.88 4.41 -1.78
CA ALA A 88 8.05 3.54 -1.64
C ALA A 88 7.77 2.44 -0.62
N LYS A 89 8.64 1.44 -0.56
CA LYS A 89 8.56 0.43 0.51
C LYS A 89 8.84 1.09 1.86
N LEU A 90 8.12 0.66 2.89
CA LEU A 90 8.43 1.08 4.26
C LEU A 90 9.90 0.81 4.57
N LEU A 91 10.54 1.76 5.25
CA LEU A 91 11.97 1.71 5.61
C LEU A 91 12.90 1.62 4.39
N SER A 92 12.54 2.28 3.28
CA SER A 92 13.47 2.56 2.18
C SER A 92 14.49 3.60 2.64
N VAL A 93 15.57 3.13 3.24
CA VAL A 93 16.62 3.96 3.85
C VAL A 93 17.87 3.92 3.01
N TYR A 94 18.47 5.09 2.78
CA TYR A 94 19.74 5.28 2.09
C TYR A 94 20.73 5.96 3.02
N GLY A 95 21.93 5.43 3.10
CA GLY A 95 22.97 5.93 4.04
C GLY A 95 23.47 7.34 3.72
N SER A 96 23.22 7.83 2.50
CA SER A 96 23.56 9.18 2.08
C SER A 96 22.69 9.61 0.89
N SER A 97 22.78 10.88 0.51
CA SER A 97 22.16 11.45 -0.70
C SER A 97 22.69 10.80 -1.98
N GLU A 98 23.99 10.55 -2.05
CA GLU A 98 24.66 9.93 -3.19
C GLU A 98 24.15 8.50 -3.41
N ALA A 99 23.95 7.75 -2.32
CA ALA A 99 23.38 6.40 -2.37
C ALA A 99 21.93 6.43 -2.89
N LEU A 100 21.12 7.40 -2.46
CA LEU A 100 19.78 7.61 -3.01
C LEU A 100 19.85 7.96 -4.49
N GLU A 101 20.68 8.91 -4.89
CA GLU A 101 20.81 9.33 -6.29
C GLU A 101 21.26 8.18 -7.19
N GLN A 102 22.17 7.34 -6.74
CA GLN A 102 22.57 6.13 -7.47
C GLN A 102 21.40 5.17 -7.66
N ALA A 103 20.64 4.91 -6.59
CA ALA A 103 19.45 4.05 -6.64
C ALA A 103 18.37 4.63 -7.59
N VAL A 104 18.17 5.96 -7.55
CA VAL A 104 17.23 6.65 -8.43
C VAL A 104 17.66 6.50 -9.88
N ARG A 105 18.94 6.73 -10.22
CA ARG A 105 19.45 6.56 -11.60
C ARG A 105 19.16 5.16 -12.13
N GLN A 106 19.40 4.13 -11.34
CA GLN A 106 19.16 2.74 -11.71
C GLN A 106 17.66 2.43 -11.88
N ALA A 107 16.81 3.05 -11.08
CA ALA A 107 15.37 2.76 -11.03
C ALA A 107 14.51 3.76 -11.83
N TYR A 108 15.06 4.85 -12.36
CA TYR A 108 14.35 5.99 -12.92
C TYR A 108 13.28 5.60 -13.94
N VAL A 109 13.65 4.81 -14.95
CA VAL A 109 12.72 4.39 -16.01
C VAL A 109 11.59 3.53 -15.43
N ARG A 110 11.93 2.64 -14.49
CA ARG A 110 10.95 1.78 -13.82
C ARG A 110 9.97 2.63 -13.00
N TRP A 111 10.44 3.58 -12.21
CA TRP A 111 9.61 4.44 -11.36
C TRP A 111 8.73 5.37 -12.20
N SER A 112 9.28 5.95 -13.27
CA SER A 112 8.49 6.78 -14.19
C SER A 112 7.36 5.99 -14.87
N ARG A 113 7.63 4.75 -15.30
CA ARG A 113 6.60 3.86 -15.86
C ARG A 113 5.56 3.46 -14.82
N GLN A 114 5.99 3.22 -13.59
CA GLN A 114 5.10 2.85 -12.50
C GLN A 114 4.18 4.01 -12.13
N LEU A 115 4.70 5.24 -12.08
CA LEU A 115 3.92 6.44 -11.86
C LEU A 115 2.83 6.59 -12.95
N ALA A 116 3.19 6.46 -14.22
CA ALA A 116 2.25 6.50 -15.33
C ALA A 116 1.19 5.36 -15.28
N ARG A 117 1.61 4.14 -14.90
CA ARG A 117 0.71 2.98 -14.79
C ARG A 117 -0.33 3.13 -13.69
N LEU A 118 0.03 3.79 -12.59
CA LEU A 118 -0.83 3.97 -11.41
C LEU A 118 -1.58 5.32 -11.43
N ALA A 119 -1.44 6.11 -12.53
CA ALA A 119 -2.19 7.33 -12.73
C ALA A 119 -3.68 7.04 -12.69
N ASP A 120 -4.44 7.92 -12.05
CA ASP A 120 -5.90 7.90 -12.02
C ASP A 120 -6.47 6.55 -11.52
N LYS A 121 -5.74 5.89 -10.59
CA LYS A 121 -6.14 4.61 -10.02
C LYS A 121 -6.04 4.62 -8.51
N CYS A 122 -7.07 4.03 -7.89
CA CYS A 122 -7.14 3.80 -6.46
C CYS A 122 -7.06 2.30 -6.13
N GLU A 123 -6.55 2.00 -4.95
CA GLU A 123 -6.55 0.63 -4.42
C GLU A 123 -7.77 0.41 -3.53
N TYR A 124 -8.44 -0.71 -3.74
CA TYR A 124 -9.48 -1.25 -2.86
C TYR A 124 -9.07 -2.63 -2.38
N VAL A 125 -9.38 -2.94 -1.14
CA VAL A 125 -9.16 -4.29 -0.58
C VAL A 125 -10.47 -4.89 -0.13
N LEU A 126 -10.79 -6.05 -0.68
CA LEU A 126 -11.94 -6.85 -0.27
C LEU A 126 -11.49 -7.96 0.67
N HIS A 127 -12.02 -7.94 1.87
CA HIS A 127 -11.86 -8.97 2.88
C HIS A 127 -13.09 -9.86 2.91
N ALA A 128 -12.90 -11.16 3.09
CA ALA A 128 -13.98 -12.13 3.27
C ALA A 128 -13.80 -12.85 4.61
N PHE A 129 -14.90 -13.01 5.35
CA PHE A 129 -14.95 -13.69 6.65
C PHE A 129 -16.09 -14.70 6.68
N SER A 130 -15.96 -15.77 7.48
CA SER A 130 -17.07 -16.66 7.83
C SER A 130 -17.71 -16.18 9.15
N GLY A 131 -19.03 -16.00 9.12
CA GLY A 131 -19.80 -15.49 10.25
C GLY A 131 -19.83 -13.96 10.35
N PRO A 132 -20.62 -13.41 11.28
CA PRO A 132 -20.65 -11.98 11.54
C PRO A 132 -19.27 -11.54 12.03
N HIS A 133 -18.66 -10.62 11.29
CA HIS A 133 -17.39 -10.03 11.67
C HIS A 133 -17.62 -8.54 11.86
N PRO A 134 -17.28 -7.94 13.01
CA PRO A 134 -17.22 -6.50 13.11
C PRO A 134 -16.23 -6.00 12.05
N ALA A 135 -16.53 -4.85 11.46
CA ALA A 135 -15.57 -4.20 10.57
C ALA A 135 -14.20 -4.25 11.24
N PRO A 136 -13.20 -4.84 10.60
CA PRO A 136 -11.92 -5.03 11.26
C PRO A 136 -11.44 -3.65 11.73
N ALA A 137 -11.07 -3.55 13.02
CA ALA A 137 -10.27 -2.43 13.49
C ALA A 137 -8.90 -2.55 12.80
N LEU A 138 -8.93 -2.21 11.51
CA LEU A 138 -7.76 -2.31 10.67
C LEU A 138 -6.85 -1.15 11.06
N ASP A 139 -5.84 -1.44 11.83
CA ASP A 139 -4.57 -0.76 11.69
C ASP A 139 -4.08 -1.04 10.25
N GLY A 140 -4.76 -0.38 9.31
CA GLY A 140 -4.74 -0.72 7.87
C GLY A 140 -3.35 -0.77 7.26
N TYR A 141 -2.38 -0.10 7.89
CA TYR A 141 -1.01 -0.08 7.45
C TYR A 141 -0.22 -1.34 7.88
N MET A 142 -0.40 -1.85 9.09
CA MET A 142 0.33 -3.06 9.54
C MET A 142 -0.09 -4.30 8.76
N LEU A 143 -1.35 -4.37 8.34
CA LEU A 143 -1.80 -5.40 7.39
C LEU A 143 -1.13 -5.24 6.01
N ARG A 144 -0.86 -4.00 5.58
CA ARG A 144 -0.20 -3.68 4.30
C ARG A 144 1.29 -4.00 4.31
N VAL A 145 1.97 -3.71 5.42
CA VAL A 145 3.43 -3.93 5.55
C VAL A 145 3.75 -5.40 5.77
N SER A 146 2.92 -6.11 6.53
CA SER A 146 3.04 -7.56 6.74
C SER A 146 2.52 -8.37 5.54
N ALA A 147 1.62 -7.82 4.74
CA ALA A 147 1.19 -8.42 3.50
C ALA A 147 2.35 -8.37 2.48
N ARG A 148 3.20 -9.38 2.51
CA ARG A 148 3.99 -9.72 1.33
C ARG A 148 3.00 -9.97 0.21
N ALA A 149 2.80 -8.97 -0.65
CA ALA A 149 2.00 -9.14 -1.84
C ALA A 149 2.51 -10.38 -2.57
N SER A 150 1.66 -11.37 -2.72
CA SER A 150 1.98 -12.53 -3.54
C SER A 150 2.34 -12.00 -4.93
N ARG A 151 3.45 -12.47 -5.51
CA ARG A 151 3.84 -12.11 -6.88
C ARG A 151 2.87 -12.66 -7.93
N THR A 152 1.88 -13.43 -7.51
CA THR A 152 0.90 -14.05 -8.40
C THR A 152 -0.33 -13.16 -8.55
N SER A 153 -0.65 -12.80 -9.79
CA SER A 153 -1.90 -12.14 -10.19
C SER A 153 -3.12 -13.07 -10.10
N ARG A 154 -2.99 -14.25 -9.48
CA ARG A 154 -4.08 -15.22 -9.38
C ARG A 154 -4.91 -14.93 -8.13
N VAL A 155 -6.22 -14.90 -8.34
CA VAL A 155 -7.20 -14.88 -7.24
C VAL A 155 -6.96 -16.11 -6.35
N PRO A 156 -6.77 -15.92 -5.03
CA PRO A 156 -6.46 -17.01 -4.13
C PRO A 156 -7.66 -17.97 -3.96
N VAL A 157 -7.39 -19.21 -3.59
CA VAL A 157 -8.43 -20.16 -3.20
C VAL A 157 -8.57 -20.11 -1.67
N PRO A 158 -9.75 -19.79 -1.13
CA PRO A 158 -9.98 -19.78 0.30
C PRO A 158 -9.82 -21.19 0.90
N LYS A 159 -9.24 -21.29 2.10
CA LYS A 159 -9.29 -22.53 2.89
C LYS A 159 -10.60 -22.59 3.69
N ALA A 160 -11.65 -23.06 3.08
CA ALA A 160 -13.00 -23.19 3.66
C ALA A 160 -13.70 -24.40 3.03
N PRO A 161 -14.82 -24.87 3.59
CA PRO A 161 -15.67 -25.86 2.93
C PRO A 161 -16.01 -25.44 1.50
N PRO A 162 -16.14 -26.40 0.56
CA PRO A 162 -16.29 -26.09 -0.86
C PRO A 162 -17.38 -25.07 -1.22
N PRO A 163 -18.58 -25.09 -0.63
CA PRO A 163 -19.60 -24.08 -0.94
C PRO A 163 -19.15 -22.65 -0.63
N ILE A 164 -18.55 -22.45 0.56
CA ILE A 164 -18.03 -21.15 0.99
C ILE A 164 -16.82 -20.73 0.13
N ALA A 165 -15.88 -21.65 -0.09
CA ALA A 165 -14.69 -21.37 -0.92
C ALA A 165 -15.06 -20.97 -2.34
N ASN A 166 -16.01 -21.66 -2.95
CA ASN A 166 -16.50 -21.40 -4.29
C ASN A 166 -17.21 -20.02 -4.39
N ALA A 167 -18.08 -19.69 -3.43
CA ALA A 167 -18.78 -18.41 -3.37
C ALA A 167 -17.79 -17.24 -3.23
N VAL A 168 -16.84 -17.33 -2.31
CA VAL A 168 -15.81 -16.30 -2.11
C VAL A 168 -14.92 -16.14 -3.35
N GLN A 169 -14.52 -17.25 -3.97
CA GLN A 169 -13.70 -17.21 -5.18
C GLN A 169 -14.47 -16.61 -6.37
N ALA A 170 -15.76 -16.93 -6.50
CA ALA A 170 -16.63 -16.34 -7.54
C ALA A 170 -16.73 -14.82 -7.36
N THR A 171 -16.94 -14.34 -6.12
CA THR A 171 -16.97 -12.91 -5.80
C THR A 171 -15.64 -12.23 -6.17
N TRP A 172 -14.50 -12.80 -5.78
CA TRP A 172 -13.21 -12.23 -6.12
C TRP A 172 -12.95 -12.17 -7.62
N LYS A 173 -13.40 -13.18 -8.37
CA LYS A 173 -13.31 -13.18 -9.85
C LYS A 173 -14.22 -12.13 -10.47
N ALA A 174 -15.44 -11.97 -9.97
CA ALA A 174 -16.38 -10.96 -10.45
C ALA A 174 -15.84 -9.54 -10.21
N CYS A 175 -15.30 -9.28 -9.00
CA CYS A 175 -14.63 -8.00 -8.71
C CYS A 175 -13.40 -7.76 -9.59
N ALA A 176 -12.65 -8.81 -9.93
CA ALA A 176 -11.47 -8.71 -10.79
C ALA A 176 -11.80 -8.24 -12.22
N ALA A 177 -13.02 -8.47 -12.71
CA ALA A 177 -13.47 -7.98 -14.01
C ALA A 177 -13.53 -6.45 -14.09
N ASN A 178 -13.68 -5.76 -12.94
CA ASN A 178 -13.72 -4.31 -12.83
C ASN A 178 -12.35 -3.69 -12.49
N ALA A 179 -11.28 -4.46 -12.48
CA ALA A 179 -9.98 -4.01 -12.00
C ALA A 179 -8.90 -4.04 -13.10
N SER A 180 -8.05 -3.00 -13.13
CA SER A 180 -6.86 -2.97 -13.99
C SER A 180 -5.77 -3.95 -13.54
N ALA A 181 -5.75 -4.29 -12.25
CA ALA A 181 -4.86 -5.29 -11.68
C ALA A 181 -5.43 -5.86 -10.36
N VAL A 182 -5.01 -7.08 -10.04
CA VAL A 182 -5.45 -7.80 -8.85
C VAL A 182 -4.24 -8.41 -8.14
N ARG A 183 -4.24 -8.37 -6.81
CA ARG A 183 -3.23 -9.04 -5.98
C ARG A 183 -3.87 -9.72 -4.78
N ALA A 184 -3.55 -10.99 -4.59
CA ALA A 184 -3.85 -11.69 -3.35
C ALA A 184 -3.01 -11.12 -2.21
N LEU A 185 -3.64 -10.86 -1.07
CA LEU A 185 -2.93 -10.48 0.14
C LEU A 185 -2.75 -11.72 1.05
N GLN A 186 -1.73 -11.68 1.91
CA GLN A 186 -1.65 -12.66 2.97
C GLN A 186 -2.90 -12.54 3.84
N ARG A 187 -3.39 -13.69 4.36
CA ARG A 187 -4.65 -13.74 5.10
C ARG A 187 -4.67 -12.72 6.22
N PRO A 188 -5.79 -12.01 6.41
CA PRO A 188 -6.00 -11.28 7.63
C PRO A 188 -5.89 -12.28 8.79
N THR A 189 -5.18 -11.88 9.84
CA THR A 189 -5.12 -12.64 11.08
C THR A 189 -6.42 -12.41 11.83
N GLY A 190 -7.18 -13.48 12.08
CA GLY A 190 -8.44 -13.36 12.83
C GLY A 190 -9.33 -14.59 12.67
N ARG A 191 -10.19 -14.81 13.65
CA ARG A 191 -11.17 -15.90 13.64
C ARG A 191 -12.13 -15.69 12.46
N GLY A 192 -12.29 -16.71 11.62
CA GLY A 192 -13.20 -16.67 10.49
C GLY A 192 -12.64 -16.00 9.22
N ALA A 193 -11.40 -15.53 9.20
CA ALA A 193 -10.81 -14.92 8.00
C ALA A 193 -10.67 -15.94 6.86
N LEU A 194 -11.33 -15.68 5.74
CA LEU A 194 -11.31 -16.50 4.53
C LEU A 194 -10.22 -16.03 3.56
N GLY A 195 -9.92 -14.73 3.54
CA GLY A 195 -8.86 -14.14 2.73
C GLY A 195 -9.09 -12.67 2.39
N SER A 196 -8.12 -12.10 1.66
CA SER A 196 -8.17 -10.70 1.19
C SER A 196 -7.57 -10.57 -0.19
N VAL A 197 -8.14 -9.69 -1.00
CA VAL A 197 -7.68 -9.39 -2.36
C VAL A 197 -7.66 -7.88 -2.55
N ALA A 198 -6.55 -7.36 -3.07
CA ALA A 198 -6.44 -5.97 -3.48
C ALA A 198 -6.75 -5.83 -4.97
N TYR A 199 -7.50 -4.80 -5.30
CA TYR A 199 -7.90 -4.41 -6.64
C TYR A 199 -7.40 -3.01 -6.95
N LEU A 200 -6.82 -2.83 -8.11
CA LEU A 200 -6.46 -1.53 -8.66
C LEU A 200 -7.60 -1.09 -9.58
N ILE A 201 -8.35 -0.09 -9.17
CA ILE A 201 -9.55 0.39 -9.84
C ILE A 201 -9.25 1.75 -10.47
N GLU A 202 -9.67 1.94 -11.72
CA GLU A 202 -9.61 3.23 -12.40
C GLU A 202 -10.65 4.20 -11.84
N ASP A 203 -10.39 5.49 -11.94
CA ASP A 203 -11.36 6.50 -11.55
C ASP A 203 -12.72 6.26 -12.23
N GLY A 204 -13.79 6.35 -11.44
CA GLY A 204 -15.16 6.02 -11.89
C GLY A 204 -15.53 4.53 -11.83
N GLY A 205 -14.59 3.61 -11.60
CA GLY A 205 -14.87 2.17 -11.51
C GLY A 205 -15.39 1.70 -10.15
N GLU A 206 -15.44 2.58 -9.15
CA GLU A 206 -15.85 2.25 -7.78
C GLU A 206 -17.29 1.72 -7.69
N GLU A 207 -18.24 2.36 -8.39
CA GLU A 207 -19.65 2.00 -8.32
C GLU A 207 -19.91 0.57 -8.82
N ALA A 208 -19.27 0.18 -9.92
CA ALA A 208 -19.34 -1.18 -10.44
C ALA A 208 -18.78 -2.21 -9.45
N LEU A 209 -17.65 -1.88 -8.79
CA LEU A 209 -17.08 -2.72 -7.76
C LEU A 209 -18.04 -2.88 -6.57
N ARG A 210 -18.61 -1.79 -6.06
CA ARG A 210 -19.56 -1.80 -4.94
C ARG A 210 -20.84 -2.56 -5.26
N THR A 211 -21.38 -2.40 -6.47
CA THR A 211 -22.54 -3.15 -6.94
C THR A 211 -22.27 -4.65 -6.95
N THR A 212 -21.15 -5.07 -7.53
CA THR A 212 -20.72 -6.49 -7.56
C THR A 212 -20.61 -7.07 -6.13
N ILE A 213 -20.03 -6.31 -5.19
CA ILE A 213 -19.91 -6.74 -3.79
C ILE A 213 -21.26 -6.79 -3.10
N GLY A 214 -22.16 -5.84 -3.39
CA GLY A 214 -23.52 -5.81 -2.83
C GLY A 214 -24.33 -7.04 -3.23
N GLU A 215 -24.26 -7.46 -4.49
CA GLU A 215 -24.90 -8.68 -4.99
C GLU A 215 -24.29 -9.94 -4.33
N ALA A 216 -22.97 -10.01 -4.29
CA ALA A 216 -22.27 -11.11 -3.65
C ALA A 216 -22.56 -11.19 -2.15
N SER A 217 -22.76 -10.08 -1.46
CA SER A 217 -23.08 -10.04 -0.03
C SER A 217 -24.48 -10.64 0.24
N LYS A 218 -25.44 -10.37 -0.62
CA LYS A 218 -26.77 -10.97 -0.53
C LYS A 218 -26.71 -12.49 -0.68
N ALA A 219 -26.03 -12.98 -1.71
CA ALA A 219 -25.86 -14.42 -1.96
C ALA A 219 -24.99 -15.10 -0.87
N GLY A 220 -23.98 -14.38 -0.37
CA GLY A 220 -23.07 -14.90 0.67
C GLY A 220 -23.68 -14.99 2.06
N ALA A 221 -24.72 -14.20 2.35
CA ALA A 221 -25.37 -14.18 3.66
C ALA A 221 -25.96 -15.54 4.05
N GLU A 222 -26.54 -16.27 3.10
CA GLU A 222 -27.09 -17.63 3.30
C GLU A 222 -25.99 -18.65 3.68
N LEU A 223 -24.76 -18.40 3.24
CA LEU A 223 -23.57 -19.21 3.56
C LEU A 223 -22.81 -18.69 4.79
N GLY A 224 -23.32 -17.66 5.46
CA GLY A 224 -22.66 -17.00 6.59
C GLY A 224 -21.37 -16.28 6.19
N ILE A 225 -21.28 -15.77 4.96
CA ILE A 225 -20.11 -15.01 4.49
C ILE A 225 -20.38 -13.51 4.67
N THR A 226 -19.40 -12.81 5.26
CA THR A 226 -19.40 -11.36 5.37
C THR A 226 -18.25 -10.78 4.54
N TYR A 227 -18.54 -9.77 3.73
CA TYR A 227 -17.56 -9.02 2.95
C TYR A 227 -17.36 -7.63 3.53
N TYR A 228 -16.11 -7.19 3.55
CA TYR A 228 -15.74 -5.83 3.94
C TYR A 228 -14.82 -5.21 2.88
N LEU A 229 -15.22 -4.05 2.35
CA LEU A 229 -14.44 -3.29 1.37
C LEU A 229 -13.74 -2.10 2.05
N GLU A 230 -12.41 -2.09 1.97
CA GLU A 230 -11.56 -0.97 2.39
C GLU A 230 -11.13 -0.17 1.15
N GLY A 231 -11.20 1.13 1.21
CA GLY A 231 -10.80 2.06 0.14
C GLY A 231 -11.86 3.15 -0.13
N PRO A 232 -11.57 4.09 -1.05
CA PRO A 232 -10.37 4.18 -1.88
C PRO A 232 -9.11 4.54 -1.07
N ARG A 233 -7.96 4.06 -1.52
CA ARG A 233 -6.66 4.38 -0.93
C ARG A 233 -5.56 4.42 -1.99
N LEU A 234 -4.41 4.97 -1.62
CA LEU A 234 -3.23 4.96 -2.48
C LEU A 234 -2.76 3.53 -2.78
N PRO A 235 -2.22 3.26 -3.98
CA PRO A 235 -1.94 1.91 -4.45
C PRO A 235 -0.66 1.30 -3.84
N PHE A 236 -0.58 1.21 -2.52
CA PHE A 236 0.55 0.64 -1.79
C PHE A 236 0.89 -0.80 -2.18
N THR A 237 -0.13 -1.61 -2.43
CA THR A 237 0.04 -3.02 -2.82
C THR A 237 0.62 -3.15 -4.22
N PHE A 238 0.38 -2.18 -5.10
CA PHE A 238 0.77 -2.20 -6.51
C PHE A 238 2.02 -1.38 -6.81
N ALA A 239 2.55 -0.66 -5.80
CA ALA A 239 3.75 0.16 -5.85
C ALA A 239 5.06 -0.65 -5.93
#